data_3e6be29096e5c149c158e4c91ddbba12
#
_entry.id   3e6be29096e5c149c158e4c91ddbba12
#
_cell.length_a   1.000
_cell.length_b   1.000
_cell.length_c   1.000
_cell.angle_alpha   90.00
_cell.angle_beta   90.00
_cell.angle_gamma   90.00
#
_symmetry.space_group_name_H-M   'P 1'
#
loop_
_entity.id
_entity.type
_entity.pdbx_description
1 polymer ?
#
loop_
_entity_poly.entity_id
_entity_poly.type
_entity_poly.pdbx_seq_one_letter_code
_entity_poly.pdbx_strand_id
1 'polypeptide(L)'
;KDSQLQYVKRDFQKNIFNELSRVNCQYIIIDFFVDATQPLIKTNDNNYVSGNLHLRETKLLKCWKDIDFIRQVENEEYFIKWKEDLNIYMDNISKIVPLEKIILVKGRSAYAYKDKFGNRHNVKNPKLSIQQNYFWERMNNHFLKSYPRVKVIDMTEDFWIADFKHPFGASLVHYS
;
A
#
# COMPACT_ATOMS: atom_id res chain seq x y z
N LYS A 1 1.84 -10.37 19.13
CA LYS A 1 2.32 -9.03 19.60
C LYS A 1 3.74 -8.73 19.16
N ASP A 2 4.66 -9.71 19.16
CA ASP A 2 6.07 -9.47 18.80
C ASP A 2 6.26 -9.19 17.31
N SER A 3 5.50 -9.86 16.44
CA SER A 3 5.56 -9.63 14.98
C SER A 3 5.14 -8.19 14.60
N GLN A 4 4.08 -7.67 15.19
CA GLN A 4 3.60 -6.31 14.94
C GLN A 4 4.64 -5.25 15.32
N LEU A 5 5.30 -5.44 16.47
CA LEU A 5 6.38 -4.55 16.90
C LEU A 5 7.57 -4.59 15.93
N GLN A 6 7.88 -5.75 15.35
CA GLN A 6 8.96 -5.89 14.36
C GLN A 6 8.63 -5.13 13.06
N TYR A 7 7.38 -5.16 12.57
CA TYR A 7 6.96 -4.37 11.40
C TYR A 7 7.16 -2.88 11.64
N VAL A 8 6.70 -2.37 12.79
CA VAL A 8 6.86 -0.96 13.14
C VAL A 8 8.34 -0.59 13.23
N LYS A 9 9.19 -1.41 13.88
CA LYS A 9 10.64 -1.16 13.96
C LYS A 9 11.29 -1.09 12.58
N ARG A 10 10.97 -2.01 11.68
CA ARG A 10 11.52 -2.02 10.31
C ARG A 10 11.11 -0.78 9.51
N ASP A 11 9.86 -0.34 9.64
CA ASP A 11 9.40 0.89 8.98
C ASP A 11 10.21 2.11 9.47
N PHE A 12 10.50 2.20 10.76
CA PHE A 12 11.34 3.28 11.30
C PHE A 12 12.81 3.19 10.88
N GLN A 13 13.36 2.00 10.74
CA GLN A 13 14.76 1.80 10.37
C GLN A 13 15.06 2.18 8.91
N LYS A 14 14.06 2.19 8.02
CA LYS A 14 14.17 2.55 6.59
C LYS A 14 15.35 1.84 5.86
N ASN A 15 15.68 0.60 6.26
CA ASN A 15 16.85 -0.12 5.76
C ASN A 15 16.54 -1.17 4.70
N ILE A 16 15.34 -1.14 4.11
CA ILE A 16 14.87 -2.13 3.15
C ILE A 16 15.85 -2.38 1.98
N PHE A 17 16.47 -1.34 1.46
CA PHE A 17 17.42 -1.48 0.35
C PHE A 17 18.68 -2.24 0.77
N ASN A 18 19.18 -2.03 2.00
CA ASN A 18 20.32 -2.77 2.55
C ASN A 18 19.95 -4.24 2.78
N GLU A 19 18.72 -4.53 3.18
CA GLU A 19 18.23 -5.90 3.34
C GLU A 19 18.10 -6.59 1.97
N LEU A 20 17.48 -5.93 0.99
CA LEU A 20 17.29 -6.45 -0.36
C LEU A 20 18.61 -6.69 -1.10
N SER A 21 19.61 -5.82 -0.92
CA SER A 21 20.92 -5.99 -1.57
C SER A 21 21.71 -7.20 -1.07
N ARG A 22 21.35 -7.74 0.11
CA ARG A 22 21.99 -8.93 0.70
C ARG A 22 21.34 -10.24 0.27
N VAL A 23 20.18 -10.19 -0.35
CA VAL A 23 19.45 -11.37 -0.82
C VAL A 23 19.49 -11.43 -2.34
N ASN A 24 19.58 -12.62 -2.90
CA ASN A 24 19.53 -12.80 -4.36
C ASN A 24 18.08 -12.78 -4.83
N CYS A 25 17.50 -11.56 -4.92
CA CYS A 25 16.15 -11.38 -5.39
C CYS A 25 16.05 -11.69 -6.88
N GLN A 26 15.24 -12.68 -7.25
CA GLN A 26 14.93 -12.96 -8.64
C GLN A 26 13.86 -12.03 -9.20
N TYR A 27 12.88 -11.68 -8.39
CA TYR A 27 11.78 -10.75 -8.70
C TYR A 27 11.45 -9.90 -7.48
N ILE A 28 10.97 -8.69 -7.72
CA ILE A 28 10.37 -7.83 -6.70
C ILE A 28 8.92 -7.57 -7.09
N ILE A 29 8.02 -7.82 -6.16
CA ILE A 29 6.58 -7.52 -6.32
C ILE A 29 6.31 -6.21 -5.59
N ILE A 30 5.64 -5.28 -6.27
CA ILE A 30 5.25 -3.98 -5.75
C ILE A 30 3.73 -3.85 -5.87
N ASP A 31 3.09 -3.31 -4.86
CA ASP A 31 1.73 -2.80 -4.90
C ASP A 31 1.66 -1.44 -4.21
N PHE A 32 0.61 -0.68 -4.45
CA PHE A 32 0.38 0.63 -3.83
C PHE A 32 -0.83 0.62 -2.89
N PHE A 33 -1.19 -0.54 -2.36
CA PHE A 33 -2.33 -0.67 -1.45
C PHE A 33 -2.21 0.25 -0.24
N VAL A 34 -1.07 0.21 0.43
CA VAL A 34 -0.84 1.01 1.64
C VAL A 34 -0.83 2.50 1.29
N ASP A 35 -0.15 2.88 0.21
CA ASP A 35 -0.06 4.26 -0.26
C ASP A 35 -1.43 4.84 -0.65
N ALA A 36 -2.29 4.02 -1.25
CA ALA A 36 -3.63 4.43 -1.67
C ALA A 36 -4.67 4.44 -0.55
N THR A 37 -4.48 3.65 0.52
CA THR A 37 -5.54 3.40 1.51
C THR A 37 -5.21 3.86 2.91
N GLN A 38 -3.93 4.02 3.27
CA GLN A 38 -3.51 4.42 4.61
C GLN A 38 -2.97 5.85 4.61
N PRO A 39 -3.36 6.69 5.58
CA PRO A 39 -2.82 8.04 5.67
C PRO A 39 -1.32 8.00 5.98
N LEU A 40 -0.61 9.07 5.63
CA LEU A 40 0.70 9.35 6.21
C LEU A 40 0.55 10.07 7.54
N ILE A 41 1.50 9.85 8.42
CA ILE A 41 1.70 10.61 9.64
C ILE A 41 2.99 11.39 9.48
N LYS A 42 2.89 12.70 9.53
CA LYS A 42 4.05 13.60 9.60
C LYS A 42 4.41 13.82 11.05
N THR A 43 5.67 13.57 11.41
CA THR A 43 6.20 13.82 12.75
C THR A 43 6.85 15.20 12.84
N ASN A 44 7.11 15.69 14.05
CA ASN A 44 7.64 17.05 14.29
C ASN A 44 9.00 17.31 13.60
N ASP A 45 9.78 16.27 13.41
CA ASP A 45 11.08 16.30 12.72
C ASP A 45 10.98 16.12 11.20
N ASN A 46 9.79 16.38 10.63
CA ASN A 46 9.47 16.26 9.21
C ASN A 46 9.66 14.85 8.63
N ASN A 47 9.72 13.82 9.45
CA ASN A 47 9.69 12.45 8.98
C ASN A 47 8.26 12.01 8.66
N TYR A 48 8.13 11.05 7.74
CA TYR A 48 6.85 10.49 7.34
C TYR A 48 6.83 8.99 7.66
N VAL A 49 5.76 8.54 8.28
CA VAL A 49 5.49 7.13 8.54
C VAL A 49 4.09 6.74 8.07
N SER A 50 3.94 5.50 7.64
CA SER A 50 2.63 4.98 7.28
C SER A 50 1.72 4.90 8.51
N GLY A 51 0.55 5.51 8.42
CA GLY A 51 -0.50 5.45 9.45
C GLY A 51 -1.24 4.11 9.44
N ASN A 52 -0.54 3.00 9.23
CA ASN A 52 -1.13 1.67 9.15
C ASN A 52 -1.77 1.22 10.47
N LEU A 53 -2.59 0.16 10.39
CA LEU A 53 -3.34 -0.35 11.53
C LEU A 53 -2.41 -0.75 12.70
N HIS A 54 -1.27 -1.37 12.40
CA HIS A 54 -0.34 -1.83 13.44
C HIS A 54 0.23 -0.67 14.26
N LEU A 55 0.58 0.44 13.60
CA LEU A 55 1.04 1.64 14.29
C LEU A 55 -0.06 2.24 15.17
N ARG A 56 -1.32 2.27 14.65
CA ARG A 56 -2.48 2.82 15.39
C ARG A 56 -2.80 2.02 16.66
N GLU A 57 -2.51 0.72 16.67
CA GLU A 57 -2.71 -0.15 17.84
C GLU A 57 -1.60 -0.02 18.89
N THR A 58 -0.51 0.68 18.58
CA THR A 58 0.61 0.86 19.51
C THR A 58 0.36 2.02 20.47
N LYS A 59 1.04 1.97 21.63
CA LYS A 59 1.10 3.12 22.54
C LYS A 59 1.94 4.27 21.98
N LEU A 60 2.79 4.01 20.99
CA LEU A 60 3.70 4.99 20.40
C LEU A 60 2.93 6.19 19.84
N LEU A 61 1.85 5.95 19.10
CA LEU A 61 1.02 7.00 18.54
C LEU A 61 0.42 7.92 19.62
N LYS A 62 0.12 7.36 20.81
CA LYS A 62 -0.39 8.13 21.94
C LYS A 62 0.66 9.01 22.61
N CYS A 63 1.94 8.66 22.46
CA CYS A 63 3.06 9.41 23.01
C CYS A 63 3.54 10.53 22.09
N TRP A 64 3.17 10.47 20.80
CA TRP A 64 3.53 11.52 19.87
C TRP A 64 2.61 12.74 20.07
N LYS A 65 3.21 13.87 20.28
CA LYS A 65 2.55 15.18 20.29
C LYS A 65 2.73 15.82 18.92
N ASP A 66 1.79 16.66 18.54
CA ASP A 66 1.88 17.51 17.33
C ASP A 66 2.17 16.70 16.04
N ILE A 67 1.35 15.68 15.79
CA ILE A 67 1.41 14.88 14.57
C ILE A 67 0.28 15.26 13.61
N ASP A 68 0.62 15.36 12.33
CA ASP A 68 -0.36 15.61 11.27
C ASP A 68 -0.71 14.32 10.54
N PHE A 69 -2.02 14.04 10.41
CA PHE A 69 -2.52 12.98 9.56
C PHE A 69 -2.80 13.54 8.17
N ILE A 70 -1.98 13.13 7.20
CA ILE A 70 -2.13 13.52 5.81
C ILE A 70 -2.92 12.45 5.09
N ARG A 71 -4.14 12.78 4.68
CA ARG A 71 -4.96 11.90 3.83
C ARG A 71 -4.48 12.00 2.39
N GLN A 72 -4.42 10.85 1.71
CA GLN A 72 -3.95 10.75 0.33
C GLN A 72 -5.06 11.06 -0.70
N VAL A 73 -6.29 10.69 -0.38
CA VAL A 73 -7.43 10.83 -1.30
C VAL A 73 -7.72 12.30 -1.55
N GLU A 74 -7.81 12.68 -2.84
CA GLU A 74 -8.04 14.06 -3.30
C GLU A 74 -6.98 15.06 -2.83
N ASN A 75 -5.78 14.59 -2.51
CA ASN A 75 -4.67 15.42 -2.05
C ASN A 75 -3.56 15.47 -3.12
N GLU A 76 -3.49 16.58 -3.86
CA GLU A 76 -2.51 16.74 -4.92
C GLU A 76 -1.08 16.90 -4.40
N GLU A 77 -0.88 17.56 -3.27
CA GLU A 77 0.44 17.70 -2.64
C GLU A 77 1.00 16.33 -2.22
N TYR A 78 0.12 15.47 -1.66
CA TYR A 78 0.49 14.10 -1.36
C TYR A 78 0.92 13.36 -2.63
N PHE A 79 0.19 13.49 -3.73
CA PHE A 79 0.51 12.80 -4.97
C PHE A 79 1.83 13.30 -5.59
N ILE A 80 2.11 14.59 -5.51
CA ILE A 80 3.39 15.16 -5.95
C ILE A 80 4.54 14.57 -5.12
N LYS A 81 4.41 14.59 -3.80
CA LYS A 81 5.41 14.02 -2.89
C LYS A 81 5.62 12.54 -3.13
N TRP A 82 4.53 11.78 -3.29
CA TRP A 82 4.60 10.35 -3.59
C TRP A 82 5.37 10.08 -4.91
N LYS A 83 5.20 10.88 -5.95
CA LYS A 83 5.96 10.72 -7.20
C LYS A 83 7.47 10.93 -7.00
N GLU A 84 7.85 11.93 -6.20
CA GLU A 84 9.25 12.19 -5.87
C GLU A 84 9.86 11.00 -5.11
N ASP A 85 9.17 10.52 -4.09
CA ASP A 85 9.62 9.39 -3.29
C ASP A 85 9.66 8.08 -4.10
N LEU A 86 8.69 7.89 -5.00
CA LEU A 86 8.68 6.76 -5.94
C LEU A 86 9.93 6.76 -6.82
N ASN A 87 10.34 7.91 -7.36
CA ASN A 87 11.56 8.00 -8.18
C ASN A 87 12.79 7.59 -7.36
N ILE A 88 12.94 8.11 -6.14
CA ILE A 88 14.04 7.74 -5.23
C ILE A 88 14.00 6.23 -4.93
N TYR A 89 12.82 5.69 -4.67
CA TYR A 89 12.62 4.25 -4.42
C TYR A 89 13.06 3.41 -5.62
N MET A 90 12.59 3.76 -6.82
CA MET A 90 12.88 3.04 -8.05
C MET A 90 14.35 3.15 -8.48
N ASP A 91 14.99 4.29 -8.25
CA ASP A 91 16.43 4.47 -8.46
C ASP A 91 17.27 3.52 -7.60
N ASN A 92 16.83 3.23 -6.39
CA ASN A 92 17.49 2.27 -5.52
C ASN A 92 17.17 0.82 -5.89
N ILE A 93 15.92 0.49 -6.18
CA ILE A 93 15.49 -0.86 -6.55
C ILE A 93 16.12 -1.30 -7.87
N SER A 94 16.22 -0.40 -8.86
CA SER A 94 16.81 -0.72 -10.17
C SER A 94 18.30 -1.05 -10.13
N LYS A 95 19.00 -0.68 -9.06
CA LYS A 95 20.39 -1.10 -8.79
C LYS A 95 20.48 -2.55 -8.28
N ILE A 96 19.38 -3.09 -7.74
CA ILE A 96 19.29 -4.43 -7.16
C ILE A 96 18.75 -5.43 -8.19
N VAL A 97 17.68 -5.07 -8.90
CA VAL A 97 17.06 -5.89 -9.94
C VAL A 97 16.71 -5.06 -11.17
N PRO A 98 16.83 -5.59 -12.39
CA PRO A 98 16.39 -4.90 -13.60
C PRO A 98 14.87 -4.71 -13.62
N LEU A 99 14.39 -3.68 -14.32
CA LEU A 99 12.96 -3.32 -14.35
C LEU A 99 12.06 -4.46 -14.81
N GLU A 100 12.54 -5.31 -15.72
CA GLU A 100 11.82 -6.47 -16.24
C GLU A 100 11.56 -7.59 -15.18
N LYS A 101 12.24 -7.50 -14.05
CA LYS A 101 12.04 -8.38 -12.89
C LYS A 101 11.23 -7.74 -11.78
N ILE A 102 10.74 -6.53 -11.99
CA ILE A 102 9.78 -5.87 -11.11
C ILE A 102 8.38 -6.17 -11.64
N ILE A 103 7.47 -6.52 -10.74
CA ILE A 103 6.09 -6.88 -11.03
C ILE A 103 5.18 -5.93 -10.24
N LEU A 104 4.43 -5.09 -10.93
CA LEU A 104 3.35 -4.33 -10.31
C LEU A 104 2.12 -5.21 -10.19
N VAL A 105 1.58 -5.36 -9.00
CA VAL A 105 0.24 -5.93 -8.78
C VAL A 105 -0.74 -4.78 -8.67
N LYS A 106 -1.62 -4.64 -9.69
CA LYS A 106 -2.74 -3.71 -9.65
C LYS A 106 -3.89 -4.37 -8.90
N GLY A 107 -4.24 -3.81 -7.76
CA GLY A 107 -5.38 -4.23 -6.97
C GLY A 107 -6.41 -3.12 -6.82
N ARG A 108 -7.52 -3.43 -6.17
CA ARG A 108 -8.57 -2.48 -5.77
C ARG A 108 -9.38 -3.01 -4.60
N SER A 109 -10.05 -2.13 -3.87
CA SER A 109 -11.06 -2.55 -2.90
C SER A 109 -12.32 -3.05 -3.61
N ALA A 110 -12.82 -4.22 -3.23
CA ALA A 110 -14.07 -4.76 -3.75
C ALA A 110 -15.28 -3.92 -3.27
N TYR A 111 -16.34 -3.90 -4.06
CA TYR A 111 -17.62 -3.26 -3.72
C TYR A 111 -18.67 -4.23 -3.19
N ALA A 112 -18.33 -5.52 -3.19
CA ALA A 112 -19.14 -6.58 -2.61
C ALA A 112 -18.24 -7.56 -1.86
N TYR A 113 -18.83 -8.28 -0.91
CA TYR A 113 -18.13 -9.32 -0.15
C TYR A 113 -19.03 -10.52 0.11
N LYS A 114 -18.43 -11.68 0.32
CA LYS A 114 -19.08 -12.86 0.90
C LYS A 114 -18.86 -12.84 2.41
N ASP A 115 -19.93 -13.03 3.16
CA ASP A 115 -19.86 -13.19 4.61
C ASP A 115 -19.30 -14.57 5.00
N LYS A 116 -19.18 -14.81 6.31
CA LYS A 116 -18.74 -16.12 6.83
C LYS A 116 -19.65 -17.30 6.48
N PHE A 117 -20.86 -17.03 5.99
CA PHE A 117 -21.82 -18.05 5.55
C PHE A 117 -21.82 -18.23 4.03
N GLY A 118 -21.08 -17.41 3.30
CA GLY A 118 -20.98 -17.41 1.84
C GLY A 118 -22.04 -16.53 1.15
N ASN A 119 -22.87 -15.80 1.91
CA ASN A 119 -23.86 -14.90 1.33
C ASN A 119 -23.18 -13.64 0.78
N ARG A 120 -23.59 -13.21 -0.42
CA ARG A 120 -23.09 -11.99 -1.04
C ARG A 120 -23.81 -10.77 -0.47
N HIS A 121 -23.00 -9.76 -0.13
CA HIS A 121 -23.46 -8.45 0.34
C HIS A 121 -22.75 -7.35 -0.44
N ASN A 122 -23.42 -6.26 -0.71
CA ASN A 122 -22.79 -5.04 -1.20
C ASN A 122 -22.28 -4.20 -0.02
N VAL A 123 -21.15 -3.50 -0.24
CA VAL A 123 -20.63 -2.55 0.74
C VAL A 123 -21.65 -1.41 0.92
N LYS A 124 -22.11 -1.18 2.15
CA LYS A 124 -23.18 -0.20 2.46
C LYS A 124 -22.82 1.23 2.08
N ASN A 125 -21.55 1.61 2.27
CA ASN A 125 -21.05 2.94 1.90
C ASN A 125 -19.73 2.80 1.13
N PRO A 126 -19.77 2.63 -0.19
CA PRO A 126 -18.57 2.42 -0.99
C PRO A 126 -17.83 3.73 -1.32
N LYS A 127 -18.30 4.89 -0.89
CA LYS A 127 -17.72 6.20 -1.26
C LYS A 127 -16.21 6.25 -1.03
N LEU A 128 -15.76 5.84 0.13
CA LEU A 128 -14.32 5.82 0.45
C LEU A 128 -13.55 4.83 -0.44
N SER A 129 -14.09 3.63 -0.64
CA SER A 129 -13.48 2.62 -1.52
C SER A 129 -13.39 3.13 -2.97
N ILE A 130 -14.41 3.86 -3.45
CA ILE A 130 -14.42 4.46 -4.79
C ILE A 130 -13.30 5.50 -4.90
N GLN A 131 -13.19 6.41 -3.94
CA GLN A 131 -12.15 7.43 -3.92
C GLN A 131 -10.75 6.82 -3.82
N GLN A 132 -10.56 5.82 -2.95
CA GLN A 132 -9.29 5.10 -2.82
C GLN A 132 -8.93 4.34 -4.09
N ASN A 133 -9.87 3.65 -4.74
CA ASN A 133 -9.64 2.94 -5.98
C ASN A 133 -9.25 3.89 -7.12
N TYR A 134 -9.91 5.04 -7.22
CA TYR A 134 -9.55 6.07 -8.20
C TYR A 134 -8.11 6.58 -7.97
N PHE A 135 -7.74 6.84 -6.73
CA PHE A 135 -6.42 7.30 -6.37
C PHE A 135 -5.35 6.21 -6.61
N TRP A 136 -5.66 4.97 -6.27
CA TRP A 136 -4.79 3.81 -6.51
C TRP A 136 -4.54 3.60 -8.00
N GLU A 137 -5.58 3.67 -8.82
CA GLU A 137 -5.44 3.60 -10.27
C GLU A 137 -4.59 4.74 -10.84
N ARG A 138 -4.73 5.94 -10.31
CA ARG A 138 -3.89 7.09 -10.66
C ARG A 138 -2.40 6.82 -10.37
N MET A 139 -2.09 6.20 -9.25
CA MET A 139 -0.73 5.76 -8.88
C MET A 139 -0.21 4.70 -9.85
N ASN A 140 -0.99 3.66 -10.11
CA ASN A 140 -0.65 2.59 -11.04
C ASN A 140 -0.33 3.15 -12.42
N ASN A 141 -1.17 4.04 -12.96
CA ASN A 141 -0.99 4.64 -14.26
C ASN A 141 0.25 5.53 -14.34
N HIS A 142 0.53 6.31 -13.30
CA HIS A 142 1.76 7.08 -13.23
C HIS A 142 3.00 6.18 -13.24
N PHE A 143 2.98 5.13 -12.40
CA PHE A 143 4.08 4.17 -12.30
C PHE A 143 4.38 3.48 -13.65
N LEU A 144 3.37 2.94 -14.30
CA LEU A 144 3.52 2.24 -15.58
C LEU A 144 3.97 3.17 -16.71
N LYS A 145 3.52 4.43 -16.69
CA LYS A 145 4.00 5.44 -17.64
C LYS A 145 5.47 5.76 -17.43
N SER A 146 5.92 5.83 -16.18
CA SER A 146 7.32 6.15 -15.81
C SER A 146 8.26 4.95 -16.00
N TYR A 147 7.75 3.73 -15.80
CA TYR A 147 8.54 2.49 -15.84
C TYR A 147 7.92 1.43 -16.75
N PRO A 148 7.87 1.66 -18.09
CA PRO A 148 7.11 0.81 -19.02
C PRO A 148 7.65 -0.61 -19.20
N ARG A 149 8.86 -0.93 -18.69
CA ARG A 149 9.45 -2.27 -18.75
C ARG A 149 9.07 -3.16 -17.56
N VAL A 150 8.38 -2.61 -16.56
CA VAL A 150 7.87 -3.37 -15.42
C VAL A 150 6.74 -4.29 -15.89
N LYS A 151 6.71 -5.52 -15.38
CA LYS A 151 5.61 -6.46 -15.62
C LYS A 151 4.39 -6.09 -14.79
N VAL A 152 3.22 -6.49 -15.26
CA VAL A 152 1.95 -6.19 -14.58
C VAL A 152 1.18 -7.48 -14.34
N ILE A 153 0.65 -7.63 -13.13
CA ILE A 153 -0.45 -8.54 -12.79
C ILE A 153 -1.65 -7.64 -12.52
N ASP A 154 -2.61 -7.63 -13.43
CA ASP A 154 -3.81 -6.80 -13.28
C ASP A 154 -4.94 -7.61 -12.62
N MET A 155 -5.28 -7.22 -11.39
CA MET A 155 -6.36 -7.79 -10.61
C MET A 155 -7.60 -6.89 -10.61
N THR A 156 -7.68 -5.93 -11.56
CA THR A 156 -8.77 -4.95 -11.59
C THR A 156 -9.83 -5.23 -12.66
N GLU A 157 -9.55 -6.11 -13.61
CA GLU A 157 -10.41 -6.37 -14.76
C GLU A 157 -11.69 -7.12 -14.41
N ASP A 158 -11.66 -7.96 -13.37
CA ASP A 158 -12.80 -8.76 -12.92
C ASP A 158 -13.58 -8.09 -11.79
N PHE A 159 -14.86 -8.49 -11.67
CA PHE A 159 -15.72 -8.08 -10.55
C PHE A 159 -15.38 -8.90 -9.29
N TRP A 160 -14.21 -8.67 -8.76
CA TRP A 160 -13.76 -9.34 -7.56
C TRP A 160 -14.71 -9.10 -6.39
N ILE A 161 -15.04 -10.18 -5.71
CA ILE A 161 -15.83 -10.19 -4.49
C ILE A 161 -14.87 -10.52 -3.36
N ALA A 162 -14.82 -9.69 -2.34
CA ALA A 162 -14.02 -9.99 -1.16
C ALA A 162 -14.60 -11.21 -0.43
N ASP A 163 -13.73 -12.04 0.13
CA ASP A 163 -14.14 -13.21 0.91
C ASP A 163 -13.71 -13.05 2.38
N PHE A 164 -14.68 -12.94 3.27
CA PHE A 164 -14.41 -12.79 4.69
C PHE A 164 -13.95 -14.10 5.38
N LYS A 165 -13.94 -15.23 4.65
CA LYS A 165 -13.25 -16.47 5.05
C LYS A 165 -11.80 -16.54 4.58
N HIS A 166 -11.30 -15.50 3.89
CA HIS A 166 -9.93 -15.51 3.41
C HIS A 166 -8.95 -15.77 4.57
N PRO A 167 -7.88 -16.59 4.38
CA PRO A 167 -6.92 -16.94 5.44
C PRO A 167 -6.27 -15.73 6.13
N PHE A 168 -6.13 -14.62 5.44
CA PHE A 168 -5.60 -13.37 5.99
C PHE A 168 -6.66 -12.49 6.67
N GLY A 169 -7.88 -13.00 6.86
CA GLY A 169 -8.98 -12.31 7.52
C GLY A 169 -9.86 -11.48 6.60
N ALA A 170 -10.88 -10.87 7.20
CA ALA A 170 -11.87 -10.07 6.48
C ALA A 170 -11.29 -8.75 6.01
N SER A 171 -11.21 -8.55 4.70
CA SER A 171 -10.79 -7.30 4.08
C SER A 171 -11.39 -7.17 2.68
N LEU A 172 -11.65 -5.94 2.23
CA LEU A 172 -12.16 -5.68 0.88
C LEU A 172 -11.11 -5.90 -0.24
N VAL A 173 -9.88 -6.21 0.12
CA VAL A 173 -8.80 -6.56 -0.82
C VAL A 173 -8.39 -8.04 -0.76
N HIS A 174 -9.10 -8.85 0.02
CA HIS A 174 -8.93 -10.30 0.08
C HIS A 174 -10.05 -10.95 -0.76
N TYR A 175 -9.75 -11.26 -2.00
CA TYR A 175 -10.70 -11.78 -2.97
C TYR A 175 -10.92 -13.30 -2.88
N SER A 176 -12.07 -13.76 -3.35
CA SER A 176 -12.41 -15.19 -3.47
C SER A 176 -12.12 -15.71 -4.87
#